data_b7ae21ef22d70617f592a1f6d4ac6b41
#
_entry.id   b7ae21ef22d70617f592a1f6d4ac6b41
#
_cell.length_a   1.000
_cell.length_b   1.000
_cell.length_c   1.000
_cell.angle_alpha   90.00
_cell.angle_beta   90.00
_cell.angle_gamma   90.00
#
_symmetry.space_group_name_H-M   'P 1'
#
loop_
_entity.id
_entity.type
_entity.pdbx_description
1 polymer ?
#
loop_
_entity_poly.entity_id
_entity_poly.type
_entity_poly.pdbx_seq_one_letter_code
_entity_poly.pdbx_strand_id
1 'polypeptide(L)'
;MYSMMSKKSFSTNYFVLIPLVFSSILCIFLVYFLDQKTTNTPVFFETLQDQISTFIGISGLTAIALLGYIVFSIFGINRIIVSGDNKLNALIEKMNAARKVIEIIYKSKLWRPEVKTFIDDEFEGLSFFEVKEFYKGKSELAIEYLEEKKGQDDTDTLYLELKSLLYTEPKQKSLPNTIIYPLQYNPAILEKWLEHKVGSGLWYHFGYRFGDFKNALNLDALHERHQDKIMALANSIDTISFEDSSFNDVFLSKFGEYLNKDLIPKLFEAQSDKKNGLSTSLQNLYVLFAAMVFIGILLPLLSTLLELPTILLVCSFSFVISSLVFIVISGLSFLSKTVNS
;
A
#
# COMPACT_ATOMS: atom_id res chain seq x y z
N MET A 1 9.32 9.89 10.14
CA MET A 1 8.83 8.68 9.45
C MET A 1 9.19 8.65 7.96
N TYR A 2 9.14 9.74 7.22
CA TYR A 2 9.57 9.84 5.79
C TYR A 2 11.05 9.49 5.52
N SER A 3 11.93 9.75 6.47
CA SER A 3 13.39 9.45 6.35
C SER A 3 13.73 7.95 6.41
N MET A 4 12.88 7.12 7.02
CA MET A 4 13.12 5.66 7.12
C MET A 4 12.68 4.89 5.87
N MET A 5 11.65 5.34 5.14
CA MET A 5 11.20 4.68 3.89
C MET A 5 12.20 4.85 2.73
N SER A 6 12.85 6.01 2.63
CA SER A 6 13.87 6.28 1.61
C SER A 6 15.12 5.39 1.77
N LYS A 7 15.55 5.10 3.01
CA LYS A 7 16.72 4.24 3.27
C LYS A 7 16.49 2.76 2.95
N LYS A 8 15.26 2.25 3.08
CA LYS A 8 14.94 0.83 2.80
C LYS A 8 14.93 0.52 1.29
N SER A 9 14.48 1.44 0.45
CA SER A 9 14.49 1.30 -1.02
C SER A 9 15.91 1.33 -1.60
N PHE A 10 16.80 2.15 -1.07
CA PHE A 10 18.16 2.30 -1.56
C PHE A 10 19.05 1.09 -1.24
N SER A 11 18.89 0.50 -0.06
CA SER A 11 19.67 -0.68 0.37
C SER A 11 19.33 -1.95 -0.43
N THR A 12 18.09 -2.11 -0.91
CA THR A 12 17.67 -3.30 -1.66
C THR A 12 18.26 -3.34 -3.07
N ASN A 13 18.55 -2.20 -3.67
CA ASN A 13 19.10 -2.10 -5.03
C ASN A 13 20.57 -2.54 -5.13
N TYR A 14 21.38 -2.32 -4.11
CA TYR A 14 22.81 -2.71 -4.16
C TYR A 14 23.00 -4.22 -4.22
N PHE A 15 22.18 -5.02 -3.54
CA PHE A 15 22.31 -6.48 -3.53
C PHE A 15 22.01 -7.14 -4.87
N VAL A 16 21.23 -6.51 -5.73
CA VAL A 16 20.96 -6.99 -7.10
C VAL A 16 21.92 -6.36 -8.10
N LEU A 17 22.33 -5.12 -7.86
CA LEU A 17 23.15 -4.35 -8.78
C LEU A 17 24.59 -4.88 -8.85
N ILE A 18 25.17 -5.28 -7.72
CA ILE A 18 26.54 -5.84 -7.69
C ILE A 18 26.65 -7.15 -8.49
N PRO A 19 25.79 -8.19 -8.28
CA PRO A 19 25.79 -9.39 -9.11
C PRO A 19 25.57 -9.11 -10.59
N LEU A 20 24.69 -8.14 -10.91
CA LEU A 20 24.37 -7.78 -12.29
C LEU A 20 25.57 -7.14 -13.00
N VAL A 21 26.24 -6.18 -12.36
CA VAL A 21 27.44 -5.55 -12.92
C VAL A 21 28.56 -6.59 -13.12
N PHE A 22 28.78 -7.44 -12.11
CA PHE A 22 29.81 -8.47 -12.21
C PHE A 22 29.54 -9.46 -13.35
N SER A 23 28.31 -9.97 -13.47
CA SER A 23 27.94 -10.89 -14.55
C SER A 23 27.98 -10.23 -15.92
N SER A 24 27.65 -8.95 -16.03
CA SER A 24 27.76 -8.22 -17.30
C SER A 24 29.23 -8.05 -17.74
N ILE A 25 30.12 -7.71 -16.81
CA ILE A 25 31.55 -7.64 -17.10
C ILE A 25 32.10 -9.00 -17.53
N LEU A 26 31.71 -10.06 -16.81
CA LEU A 26 32.06 -11.45 -17.14
C LEU A 26 31.56 -11.84 -18.53
N CYS A 27 30.33 -11.48 -18.89
CA CYS A 27 29.77 -11.75 -20.21
C CYS A 27 30.61 -11.11 -21.33
N ILE A 28 30.94 -9.82 -21.22
CA ILE A 28 31.75 -9.09 -22.19
C ILE A 28 33.14 -9.71 -22.31
N PHE A 29 33.75 -10.06 -21.17
CA PHE A 29 35.05 -10.71 -21.15
C PHE A 29 35.03 -12.08 -21.86
N LEU A 30 33.98 -12.88 -21.59
CA LEU A 30 33.85 -14.20 -22.23
C LEU A 30 33.59 -14.09 -23.73
N VAL A 31 32.75 -13.14 -24.17
CA VAL A 31 32.53 -12.90 -25.60
C VAL A 31 33.87 -12.59 -26.30
N TYR A 32 34.63 -11.65 -25.76
CA TYR A 32 35.91 -11.26 -26.32
C TYR A 32 36.91 -12.44 -26.35
N PHE A 33 37.03 -13.17 -25.22
CA PHE A 33 37.96 -14.28 -25.09
C PHE A 33 37.58 -15.46 -26.01
N LEU A 34 36.33 -15.85 -26.06
CA LEU A 34 35.87 -16.96 -26.90
C LEU A 34 35.91 -16.62 -28.38
N ASP A 35 35.58 -15.38 -28.77
CA ASP A 35 35.68 -14.91 -30.16
C ASP A 35 37.10 -14.94 -30.66
N GLN A 36 38.05 -14.42 -29.87
CA GLN A 36 39.46 -14.45 -30.20
C GLN A 36 40.01 -15.91 -30.35
N LYS A 37 39.50 -16.83 -29.48
CA LYS A 37 39.93 -18.21 -29.49
C LYS A 37 39.32 -19.01 -30.66
N THR A 38 38.08 -18.75 -31.02
CA THR A 38 37.43 -19.37 -32.20
C THR A 38 38.08 -18.89 -33.51
N THR A 39 38.49 -17.63 -33.58
CA THR A 39 39.15 -17.07 -34.78
C THR A 39 40.56 -17.61 -34.96
N ASN A 40 41.30 -17.82 -33.86
CA ASN A 40 42.71 -18.27 -33.90
C ASN A 40 42.87 -19.80 -33.93
N THR A 41 41.85 -20.59 -33.58
CA THR A 41 41.94 -22.04 -33.45
C THR A 41 40.69 -22.72 -34.05
N PRO A 42 40.75 -23.17 -35.32
CA PRO A 42 39.57 -23.81 -35.97
C PRO A 42 39.06 -25.04 -35.21
N VAL A 43 39.95 -25.86 -34.64
CA VAL A 43 39.60 -27.04 -33.81
C VAL A 43 38.76 -26.68 -32.59
N PHE A 44 38.93 -25.47 -32.04
CA PHE A 44 38.12 -25.00 -30.89
C PHE A 44 36.68 -24.68 -31.31
N PHE A 45 36.45 -24.23 -32.50
CA PHE A 45 35.10 -24.02 -33.04
C PHE A 45 34.35 -25.33 -33.22
N GLU A 46 34.99 -26.39 -33.77
CA GLU A 46 34.41 -27.74 -33.87
C GLU A 46 34.00 -28.26 -32.48
N THR A 47 34.89 -28.12 -31.50
CA THR A 47 34.63 -28.51 -30.10
C THR A 47 33.42 -27.77 -29.51
N LEU A 48 33.32 -26.46 -29.78
CA LEU A 48 32.17 -25.67 -29.34
C LEU A 48 30.86 -26.14 -30.00
N GLN A 49 30.93 -26.49 -31.26
CA GLN A 49 29.75 -26.99 -32.02
C GLN A 49 29.29 -28.36 -31.47
N ASP A 50 30.20 -29.26 -31.13
CA ASP A 50 29.87 -30.55 -30.51
C ASP A 50 29.21 -30.41 -29.13
N GLN A 51 29.51 -29.35 -28.39
CA GLN A 51 28.97 -29.09 -27.05
C GLN A 51 27.62 -28.34 -27.04
N ILE A 52 27.08 -27.96 -28.23
CA ILE A 52 25.84 -27.17 -28.33
C ILE A 52 24.66 -27.89 -27.65
N SER A 53 24.51 -29.19 -27.88
CA SER A 53 23.40 -29.99 -27.30
C SER A 53 23.44 -30.01 -25.77
N THR A 54 24.63 -30.20 -25.21
CA THR A 54 24.88 -30.18 -23.76
C THR A 54 24.51 -28.79 -23.18
N PHE A 55 24.90 -27.74 -23.90
CA PHE A 55 24.69 -26.37 -23.50
C PHE A 55 23.22 -25.97 -23.53
N ILE A 56 22.48 -26.35 -24.57
CA ILE A 56 21.02 -26.20 -24.67
C ILE A 56 20.36 -26.96 -23.52
N GLY A 57 20.84 -28.17 -23.19
CA GLY A 57 20.33 -28.95 -22.06
C GLY A 57 20.48 -28.21 -20.71
N ILE A 58 21.66 -27.64 -20.42
CA ILE A 58 21.92 -26.87 -19.20
C ILE A 58 21.03 -25.62 -19.17
N SER A 59 20.94 -24.91 -20.29
CA SER A 59 20.09 -23.71 -20.42
C SER A 59 18.62 -24.05 -20.19
N GLY A 60 18.16 -25.17 -20.75
CA GLY A 60 16.79 -25.67 -20.58
C GLY A 60 16.46 -26.02 -19.14
N LEU A 61 17.34 -26.77 -18.45
CA LEU A 61 17.17 -27.10 -17.03
C LEU A 61 17.11 -25.85 -16.15
N THR A 62 17.98 -24.87 -16.43
CA THR A 62 17.98 -23.59 -15.70
C THR A 62 16.69 -22.80 -15.96
N ALA A 63 16.22 -22.75 -17.20
CA ALA A 63 14.98 -22.10 -17.55
C ALA A 63 13.77 -22.78 -16.86
N ILE A 64 13.71 -24.11 -16.83
CA ILE A 64 12.66 -24.86 -16.12
C ILE A 64 12.70 -24.55 -14.63
N ALA A 65 13.88 -24.53 -14.00
CA ALA A 65 14.01 -24.20 -12.58
C ALA A 65 13.52 -22.77 -12.27
N LEU A 66 13.90 -21.80 -13.11
CA LEU A 66 13.41 -20.41 -12.99
C LEU A 66 11.89 -20.32 -13.16
N LEU A 67 11.32 -21.00 -14.17
CA LEU A 67 9.88 -21.04 -14.38
C LEU A 67 9.16 -21.66 -13.19
N GLY A 68 9.65 -22.79 -12.66
CA GLY A 68 9.11 -23.43 -11.47
C GLY A 68 9.09 -22.49 -10.27
N TYR A 69 10.18 -21.77 -10.03
CA TYR A 69 10.25 -20.78 -8.96
C TYR A 69 9.27 -19.62 -9.18
N ILE A 70 9.16 -19.09 -10.42
CA ILE A 70 8.20 -18.03 -10.76
C ILE A 70 6.77 -18.49 -10.48
N VAL A 71 6.40 -19.68 -10.97
CA VAL A 71 5.07 -20.24 -10.77
C VAL A 71 4.77 -20.45 -9.29
N PHE A 72 5.70 -21.05 -8.53
CA PHE A 72 5.56 -21.20 -7.08
C PHE A 72 5.41 -19.86 -6.35
N SER A 73 6.18 -18.86 -6.75
CA SER A 73 6.10 -17.51 -6.19
C SER A 73 4.75 -16.84 -6.49
N ILE A 74 4.20 -17.03 -7.69
CA ILE A 74 2.87 -16.51 -8.06
C ILE A 74 1.79 -17.18 -7.19
N PHE A 75 1.85 -18.49 -6.98
CA PHE A 75 0.91 -19.16 -6.08
C PHE A 75 1.03 -18.69 -4.63
N GLY A 76 2.24 -18.47 -4.15
CA GLY A 76 2.49 -17.88 -2.81
C GLY A 76 1.91 -16.47 -2.69
N ILE A 77 2.14 -15.61 -3.68
CA ILE A 77 1.61 -14.25 -3.74
C ILE A 77 0.08 -14.27 -3.81
N ASN A 78 -0.53 -15.12 -4.63
CA ASN A 78 -1.98 -15.25 -4.70
C ASN A 78 -2.60 -15.62 -3.34
N ARG A 79 -1.97 -16.49 -2.58
CA ARG A 79 -2.41 -16.83 -1.21
C ARG A 79 -2.36 -15.62 -0.28
N ILE A 80 -1.29 -14.82 -0.36
CA ILE A 80 -1.11 -13.60 0.43
C ILE A 80 -2.13 -12.54 -0.01
N ILE A 81 -2.38 -12.38 -1.32
CA ILE A 81 -3.38 -11.45 -1.87
C ILE A 81 -4.78 -11.83 -1.38
N VAL A 82 -5.19 -13.09 -1.49
CA VAL A 82 -6.52 -13.55 -1.03
C VAL A 82 -6.69 -13.34 0.48
N SER A 83 -5.65 -13.62 1.27
CA SER A 83 -5.67 -13.34 2.72
C SER A 83 -5.72 -11.84 3.01
N GLY A 84 -4.96 -11.05 2.24
CA GLY A 84 -4.96 -9.57 2.33
C GLY A 84 -6.30 -8.96 1.91
N ASP A 85 -6.94 -9.49 0.87
CA ASP A 85 -8.27 -9.04 0.43
C ASP A 85 -9.34 -9.32 1.49
N ASN A 86 -9.31 -10.47 2.14
CA ASN A 86 -10.23 -10.79 3.23
C ASN A 86 -10.03 -9.85 4.44
N LYS A 87 -8.77 -9.56 4.80
CA LYS A 87 -8.43 -8.61 5.85
C LYS A 87 -8.86 -7.19 5.49
N LEU A 88 -8.62 -6.76 4.26
CA LEU A 88 -9.04 -5.45 3.77
C LEU A 88 -10.57 -5.32 3.77
N ASN A 89 -11.30 -6.32 3.26
CA ASN A 89 -12.76 -6.32 3.26
C ASN A 89 -13.32 -6.24 4.69
N ALA A 90 -12.77 -6.99 5.63
CA ALA A 90 -13.16 -6.91 7.05
C ALA A 90 -12.90 -5.51 7.64
N LEU A 91 -11.80 -4.85 7.28
CA LEU A 91 -11.51 -3.47 7.72
C LEU A 91 -12.45 -2.46 7.06
N ILE A 92 -12.84 -2.66 5.80
CA ILE A 92 -13.83 -1.83 5.10
C ILE A 92 -15.20 -1.97 5.77
N GLU A 93 -15.63 -3.19 6.11
CA GLU A 93 -16.89 -3.43 6.83
C GLU A 93 -16.88 -2.75 8.21
N LYS A 94 -15.78 -2.86 8.96
CA LYS A 94 -15.62 -2.17 10.24
C LYS A 94 -15.67 -0.65 10.07
N MET A 95 -15.02 -0.09 9.05
CA MET A 95 -15.08 1.34 8.78
C MET A 95 -16.48 1.79 8.35
N ASN A 96 -17.18 0.99 7.55
CA ASN A 96 -18.56 1.27 7.18
C ASN A 96 -19.51 1.22 8.41
N ALA A 97 -19.31 0.28 9.33
CA ALA A 97 -20.03 0.24 10.59
C ALA A 97 -19.72 1.48 11.46
N ALA A 98 -18.46 1.87 11.54
CA ALA A 98 -18.05 3.09 12.25
C ALA A 98 -18.68 4.35 11.64
N ARG A 99 -18.72 4.46 10.32
CA ARG A 99 -19.40 5.57 9.63
C ARG A 99 -20.91 5.60 9.89
N LYS A 100 -21.55 4.44 10.06
CA LYS A 100 -22.97 4.38 10.48
C LYS A 100 -23.16 4.92 11.89
N VAL A 101 -22.25 4.63 12.81
CA VAL A 101 -22.24 5.24 14.15
C VAL A 101 -22.10 6.76 14.03
N ILE A 102 -21.12 7.23 13.28
CA ILE A 102 -20.90 8.66 13.03
C ILE A 102 -22.14 9.32 12.38
N GLU A 103 -22.78 8.66 11.41
CA GLU A 103 -23.99 9.20 10.77
C GLU A 103 -25.14 9.40 11.78
N ILE A 104 -25.33 8.44 12.69
CA ILE A 104 -26.35 8.56 13.72
C ILE A 104 -26.03 9.74 14.65
N ILE A 105 -24.79 9.86 15.09
CA ILE A 105 -24.32 10.99 15.92
C ILE A 105 -24.49 12.31 15.19
N TYR A 106 -23.98 12.41 13.96
CA TYR A 106 -24.02 13.62 13.14
C TYR A 106 -25.47 14.13 12.90
N LYS A 107 -26.39 13.22 12.55
CA LYS A 107 -27.79 13.56 12.26
C LYS A 107 -28.64 13.76 13.52
N SER A 108 -28.15 13.41 14.69
CA SER A 108 -28.92 13.43 15.93
C SER A 108 -29.21 14.82 16.48
N LYS A 109 -30.03 14.88 17.53
CA LYS A 109 -30.31 16.07 18.33
C LYS A 109 -29.30 16.27 19.47
N LEU A 110 -28.17 15.55 19.43
CA LEU A 110 -27.04 15.74 20.37
C LEU A 110 -26.45 17.15 20.27
N TRP A 111 -26.39 17.67 19.06
CA TRP A 111 -25.81 18.97 18.75
C TRP A 111 -26.76 20.10 19.11
N ARG A 112 -26.22 21.19 19.68
CA ARG A 112 -26.97 22.42 19.79
C ARG A 112 -27.42 22.90 18.40
N PRO A 113 -28.66 23.40 18.24
CA PRO A 113 -29.14 23.90 16.94
C PRO A 113 -28.21 24.93 16.32
N GLU A 114 -27.61 25.82 17.12
CA GLU A 114 -26.69 26.87 16.71
C GLU A 114 -25.47 26.33 15.98
N VAL A 115 -24.92 25.20 16.43
CA VAL A 115 -23.77 24.56 15.76
C VAL A 115 -24.08 24.14 14.34
N LYS A 116 -25.27 23.54 14.14
CA LYS A 116 -25.70 23.10 12.80
C LYS A 116 -25.95 24.30 11.88
N THR A 117 -26.70 25.30 12.35
CA THR A 117 -27.00 26.50 11.58
C THR A 117 -25.70 27.23 11.20
N PHE A 118 -24.81 27.40 12.15
CA PHE A 118 -23.51 28.06 11.92
C PHE A 118 -22.66 27.34 10.87
N ILE A 119 -22.56 26.00 10.95
CA ILE A 119 -21.71 25.25 10.01
C ILE A 119 -22.41 24.95 8.68
N ASP A 120 -23.68 24.57 8.72
CA ASP A 120 -24.36 24.08 7.51
C ASP A 120 -25.00 25.20 6.70
N ASP A 121 -25.37 26.33 7.31
CA ASP A 121 -26.03 27.49 6.66
C ASP A 121 -25.04 28.66 6.43
N GLU A 122 -24.32 29.12 7.46
CA GLU A 122 -23.43 30.26 7.34
C GLU A 122 -22.10 29.90 6.68
N PHE A 123 -21.55 28.71 6.99
CA PHE A 123 -20.31 28.18 6.39
C PHE A 123 -20.56 26.99 5.47
N GLU A 124 -21.59 27.11 4.60
CA GLU A 124 -21.91 26.06 3.65
C GLU A 124 -20.68 25.73 2.76
N GLY A 125 -20.37 24.44 2.67
CA GLY A 125 -19.23 23.97 1.86
C GLY A 125 -17.87 24.03 2.54
N LEU A 126 -17.79 24.48 3.80
CA LEU A 126 -16.58 24.40 4.59
C LEU A 126 -16.27 22.94 4.93
N SER A 127 -15.03 22.51 4.74
CA SER A 127 -14.54 21.19 5.10
C SER A 127 -13.57 21.23 6.27
N PHE A 128 -13.55 20.16 7.08
CA PHE A 128 -12.57 19.99 8.15
C PHE A 128 -11.12 20.11 7.67
N PHE A 129 -10.84 19.60 6.47
CA PHE A 129 -9.50 19.64 5.90
C PHE A 129 -9.07 21.08 5.56
N GLU A 130 -9.99 21.92 5.04
CA GLU A 130 -9.71 23.33 4.78
C GLU A 130 -9.40 24.08 6.06
N VAL A 131 -10.16 23.82 7.13
CA VAL A 131 -9.88 24.40 8.46
C VAL A 131 -8.52 23.98 8.99
N LYS A 132 -8.15 22.69 8.85
CA LYS A 132 -6.81 22.20 9.28
C LYS A 132 -5.68 22.73 8.42
N GLU A 133 -5.94 23.02 7.16
CA GLU A 133 -4.95 23.52 6.19
C GLU A 133 -5.04 25.03 5.93
N PHE A 134 -5.70 25.81 6.80
CA PHE A 134 -5.92 27.26 6.63
C PHE A 134 -4.62 28.03 6.37
N TYR A 135 -3.53 27.61 6.99
CA TYR A 135 -2.20 28.20 6.82
C TYR A 135 -1.66 28.11 5.37
N LYS A 136 -2.24 27.26 4.53
CA LYS A 136 -1.89 27.14 3.11
C LYS A 136 -2.55 28.27 2.26
N GLY A 137 -3.42 29.09 2.86
CA GLY A 137 -4.07 30.23 2.22
C GLY A 137 -4.99 29.89 1.05
N LYS A 138 -5.50 28.64 0.97
CA LYS A 138 -6.28 28.16 -0.17
C LYS A 138 -7.80 28.33 -0.01
N SER A 139 -8.28 28.61 1.19
CA SER A 139 -9.70 28.73 1.49
C SER A 139 -9.95 29.98 2.31
N GLU A 140 -10.56 31.02 1.69
CA GLU A 140 -11.00 32.23 2.36
C GLU A 140 -12.06 31.89 3.41
N LEU A 141 -12.99 30.99 3.08
CA LEU A 141 -14.05 30.53 3.99
C LEU A 141 -13.48 29.94 5.29
N ALA A 142 -12.37 29.19 5.20
CA ALA A 142 -11.74 28.64 6.39
C ALA A 142 -11.07 29.70 7.26
N ILE A 143 -10.54 30.77 6.67
CA ILE A 143 -9.94 31.89 7.38
C ILE A 143 -11.04 32.68 8.10
N GLU A 144 -12.12 33.02 7.40
CA GLU A 144 -13.30 33.71 7.93
C GLU A 144 -13.90 32.95 9.10
N TYR A 145 -14.14 31.64 8.95
CA TYR A 145 -14.59 30.74 10.02
C TYR A 145 -13.70 30.84 11.27
N LEU A 146 -12.37 30.76 11.08
CA LEU A 146 -11.43 30.84 12.21
C LEU A 146 -11.37 32.21 12.87
N GLU A 147 -11.64 33.26 12.13
CA GLU A 147 -11.73 34.65 12.67
C GLU A 147 -12.99 34.82 13.51
N GLU A 148 -14.13 34.37 13.03
CA GLU A 148 -15.40 34.42 13.76
C GLU A 148 -15.41 33.51 14.99
N LYS A 149 -14.73 32.38 14.92
CA LYS A 149 -14.62 31.40 16.02
C LYS A 149 -13.76 31.88 17.19
N LYS A 150 -13.00 32.96 17.08
CA LYS A 150 -12.08 33.39 18.14
C LYS A 150 -12.80 33.54 19.49
N GLY A 151 -12.46 32.66 20.43
CA GLY A 151 -13.01 32.65 21.80
C GLY A 151 -14.22 31.73 22.02
N GLN A 152 -14.68 31.00 21.02
CA GLN A 152 -15.73 29.99 21.14
C GLN A 152 -15.16 28.61 21.44
N ASP A 153 -16.04 27.68 21.82
CA ASP A 153 -15.66 26.29 22.08
C ASP A 153 -15.32 25.53 20.77
N ASP A 154 -14.64 24.36 20.90
CA ASP A 154 -14.21 23.55 19.74
C ASP A 154 -15.29 22.58 19.20
N THR A 155 -16.55 22.75 19.62
CA THR A 155 -17.66 21.83 19.24
C THR A 155 -17.94 21.89 17.74
N ASP A 156 -17.84 23.06 17.14
CA ASP A 156 -18.04 23.28 15.70
C ASP A 156 -16.98 22.53 14.89
N THR A 157 -15.74 22.56 15.37
CA THR A 157 -14.64 21.81 14.75
C THR A 157 -14.86 20.29 14.86
N LEU A 158 -15.38 19.81 15.99
CA LEU A 158 -15.76 18.42 16.16
C LEU A 158 -16.89 18.03 15.17
N TYR A 159 -17.89 18.88 15.01
CA TYR A 159 -18.96 18.67 14.05
C TYR A 159 -18.42 18.53 12.62
N LEU A 160 -17.53 19.43 12.19
CA LEU A 160 -16.85 19.37 10.89
C LEU A 160 -15.99 18.11 10.75
N GLU A 161 -15.29 17.69 11.82
CA GLU A 161 -14.49 16.48 11.81
C GLU A 161 -15.34 15.24 11.56
N LEU A 162 -16.48 15.10 12.28
CA LEU A 162 -17.41 13.99 12.08
C LEU A 162 -18.06 14.02 10.68
N LYS A 163 -18.41 15.22 10.19
CA LYS A 163 -18.88 15.42 8.81
C LYS A 163 -17.85 14.89 7.79
N SER A 164 -16.55 15.14 8.03
CA SER A 164 -15.47 14.67 7.15
C SER A 164 -15.32 13.15 7.08
N LEU A 165 -15.67 12.41 8.14
CA LEU A 165 -15.69 10.95 8.14
C LEU A 165 -16.82 10.36 7.27
N LEU A 166 -17.83 11.17 6.96
CA LEU A 166 -18.93 10.78 6.07
C LEU A 166 -18.64 11.06 4.59
N TYR A 167 -17.57 11.76 4.27
CA TYR A 167 -17.14 11.98 2.90
C TYR A 167 -16.54 10.71 2.27
N THR A 168 -16.65 10.62 0.95
CA THR A 168 -16.01 9.56 0.14
C THR A 168 -14.83 10.10 -0.66
N GLU A 169 -14.80 11.42 -0.87
CA GLU A 169 -13.77 12.10 -1.64
C GLU A 169 -13.16 13.26 -0.85
N PRO A 170 -11.83 13.52 -0.98
CA PRO A 170 -11.14 14.58 -0.21
C PRO A 170 -11.63 16.00 -0.51
N LYS A 171 -12.21 16.22 -1.69
CA LYS A 171 -12.69 17.52 -2.15
C LYS A 171 -14.20 17.70 -1.98
N GLN A 172 -14.86 16.73 -1.38
CA GLN A 172 -16.31 16.80 -1.15
C GLN A 172 -16.63 17.90 -0.15
N LYS A 173 -17.58 18.78 -0.49
CA LYS A 173 -17.97 19.93 0.32
C LYS A 173 -19.34 19.76 0.96
N SER A 174 -20.22 18.99 0.37
CA SER A 174 -21.55 18.71 0.89
C SER A 174 -21.80 17.22 1.03
N LEU A 175 -22.64 16.83 1.99
CA LEU A 175 -23.07 15.46 2.15
C LEU A 175 -24.30 15.19 1.28
N PRO A 176 -24.36 14.05 0.59
CA PRO A 176 -25.57 13.63 -0.07
C PRO A 176 -26.65 13.27 0.96
N ASN A 177 -27.93 13.38 0.58
CA ASN A 177 -29.05 13.02 1.44
C ASN A 177 -28.94 11.58 2.01
N THR A 178 -28.42 10.67 1.18
CA THR A 178 -28.14 9.29 1.58
C THR A 178 -26.63 9.07 1.63
N ILE A 179 -26.11 8.70 2.80
CA ILE A 179 -24.67 8.44 2.97
C ILE A 179 -24.29 7.16 2.20
N ILE A 180 -23.21 7.26 1.43
CA ILE A 180 -22.68 6.16 0.64
C ILE A 180 -21.64 5.38 1.47
N TYR A 181 -21.81 4.07 1.55
CA TYR A 181 -20.86 3.15 2.19
C TYR A 181 -20.09 2.41 1.11
N PRO A 182 -18.87 2.82 0.81
CA PRO A 182 -18.13 2.28 -0.32
C PRO A 182 -17.64 0.85 -0.05
N LEU A 183 -17.56 0.05 -1.13
CA LEU A 183 -16.89 -1.25 -1.11
C LEU A 183 -15.34 -1.10 -1.12
N GLN A 184 -14.86 0.07 -1.50
CA GLN A 184 -13.44 0.42 -1.49
C GLN A 184 -13.32 1.92 -1.25
N TYR A 185 -12.45 2.31 -0.32
CA TYR A 185 -12.18 3.72 -0.02
C TYR A 185 -11.21 4.32 -1.02
N ASN A 186 -11.40 5.60 -1.34
CA ASN A 186 -10.40 6.37 -2.08
C ASN A 186 -9.13 6.52 -1.21
N PRO A 187 -7.93 6.12 -1.70
CA PRO A 187 -6.69 6.25 -0.93
C PRO A 187 -6.42 7.68 -0.46
N ALA A 188 -6.79 8.67 -1.28
CA ALA A 188 -6.56 10.08 -0.95
C ALA A 188 -7.42 10.57 0.23
N ILE A 189 -8.64 10.04 0.45
CA ILE A 189 -9.43 10.38 1.63
C ILE A 189 -8.85 9.73 2.89
N LEU A 190 -8.37 8.49 2.80
CA LEU A 190 -7.72 7.80 3.92
C LEU A 190 -6.43 8.51 4.33
N GLU A 191 -5.65 8.99 3.35
CA GLU A 191 -4.45 9.78 3.59
C GLU A 191 -4.77 11.07 4.33
N LYS A 192 -5.83 11.78 3.93
CA LYS A 192 -6.30 13.00 4.61
C LYS A 192 -6.78 12.71 6.03
N TRP A 193 -7.55 11.64 6.24
CA TRP A 193 -7.94 11.25 7.60
C TRP A 193 -6.74 10.93 8.48
N LEU A 194 -5.72 10.27 7.95
CA LEU A 194 -4.51 9.94 8.68
C LEU A 194 -3.66 11.18 8.97
N GLU A 195 -3.43 12.04 7.96
CA GLU A 195 -2.66 13.28 8.08
C GLU A 195 -3.23 14.19 9.17
N HIS A 196 -4.54 14.37 9.18
CA HIS A 196 -5.24 15.27 10.12
C HIS A 196 -5.74 14.56 11.38
N LYS A 197 -5.36 13.30 11.59
CA LYS A 197 -5.73 12.48 12.78
C LYS A 197 -7.24 12.51 13.05
N VAL A 198 -8.04 12.32 12.01
CA VAL A 198 -9.49 12.35 12.11
C VAL A 198 -9.99 11.25 13.05
N GLY A 199 -10.97 11.54 13.90
CA GLY A 199 -11.39 10.74 15.04
C GLY A 199 -10.78 11.21 16.37
N SER A 200 -9.66 11.95 16.34
CA SER A 200 -9.03 12.44 17.56
C SER A 200 -9.88 13.48 18.29
N GLY A 201 -10.76 14.18 17.60
CA GLY A 201 -11.67 15.15 18.19
C GLY A 201 -12.62 14.53 19.22
N LEU A 202 -13.22 13.38 18.91
CA LEU A 202 -14.03 12.63 19.87
C LEU A 202 -13.22 12.22 21.10
N TRP A 203 -12.04 11.62 20.89
CA TRP A 203 -11.15 11.22 21.98
C TRP A 203 -10.78 12.40 22.88
N TYR A 204 -10.37 13.53 22.27
CA TYR A 204 -9.93 14.71 22.99
C TYR A 204 -11.11 15.39 23.71
N HIS A 205 -12.25 15.60 23.07
CA HIS A 205 -13.43 16.24 23.62
C HIS A 205 -13.97 15.49 24.84
N PHE A 206 -14.16 14.19 24.71
CA PHE A 206 -14.78 13.37 25.76
C PHE A 206 -13.76 12.81 26.76
N GLY A 207 -12.49 12.60 26.34
CA GLY A 207 -11.45 12.10 27.20
C GLY A 207 -10.77 13.16 28.08
N TYR A 208 -10.51 14.35 27.52
CA TYR A 208 -9.70 15.37 28.19
C TYR A 208 -10.46 16.63 28.55
N ARG A 209 -11.44 17.03 27.77
CA ARG A 209 -12.14 18.30 27.92
C ARG A 209 -13.66 18.17 28.12
N PHE A 210 -14.14 16.98 28.41
CA PHE A 210 -15.57 16.77 28.59
C PHE A 210 -16.19 17.73 29.63
N GLY A 211 -15.48 18.01 30.73
CA GLY A 211 -15.94 18.95 31.75
C GLY A 211 -16.15 20.38 31.22
N ASP A 212 -15.29 20.83 30.29
CA ASP A 212 -15.36 22.16 29.72
C ASP A 212 -16.50 22.29 28.68
N PHE A 213 -16.78 21.20 27.97
CA PHE A 213 -17.75 21.14 26.86
C PHE A 213 -19.02 20.35 27.14
N LYS A 214 -19.25 19.98 28.43
CA LYS A 214 -20.40 19.17 28.84
C LYS A 214 -21.75 19.69 28.35
N ASN A 215 -21.90 20.99 28.22
CA ASN A 215 -23.15 21.62 27.75
C ASN A 215 -23.22 21.77 26.23
N ALA A 216 -22.16 21.48 25.50
CA ALA A 216 -22.10 21.62 24.05
C ALA A 216 -22.81 20.47 23.32
N LEU A 217 -22.84 19.30 23.94
CA LEU A 217 -23.48 18.08 23.42
C LEU A 217 -24.42 17.52 24.51
N ASN A 218 -25.68 17.34 24.15
CA ASN A 218 -26.66 16.75 25.07
C ASN A 218 -26.79 15.24 24.79
N LEU A 219 -26.00 14.42 25.51
CA LEU A 219 -26.01 12.97 25.33
C LEU A 219 -27.38 12.32 25.63
N ASP A 220 -28.14 12.91 26.53
CA ASP A 220 -29.48 12.41 26.93
C ASP A 220 -30.54 12.71 25.84
N ALA A 221 -30.26 13.61 24.90
CA ALA A 221 -31.16 13.88 23.78
C ALA A 221 -31.17 12.77 22.72
N LEU A 222 -30.27 11.79 22.80
CA LEU A 222 -30.25 10.68 21.89
C LEU A 222 -31.23 9.59 22.36
N HIS A 223 -32.24 9.30 21.53
CA HIS A 223 -33.24 8.31 21.83
C HIS A 223 -32.61 6.91 22.07
N GLU A 224 -33.07 6.19 23.08
CA GLU A 224 -32.53 4.90 23.52
C GLU A 224 -32.35 3.89 22.36
N ARG A 225 -33.33 3.80 21.45
CA ARG A 225 -33.21 2.97 20.24
C ARG A 225 -31.96 3.30 19.38
N HIS A 226 -31.54 4.57 19.33
CA HIS A 226 -30.33 4.97 18.59
C HIS A 226 -29.10 4.64 19.38
N GLN A 227 -29.12 4.74 20.72
CA GLN A 227 -28.03 4.31 21.58
C GLN A 227 -27.79 2.80 21.41
N ASP A 228 -28.82 1.97 21.46
CA ASP A 228 -28.75 0.53 21.25
C ASP A 228 -28.16 0.19 19.87
N LYS A 229 -28.61 0.91 18.84
CA LYS A 229 -28.09 0.71 17.48
C LYS A 229 -26.60 1.08 17.37
N ILE A 230 -26.18 2.16 18.03
CA ILE A 230 -24.76 2.55 18.08
C ILE A 230 -23.95 1.47 18.78
N MET A 231 -24.42 0.97 19.93
CA MET A 231 -23.72 -0.07 20.68
C MET A 231 -23.63 -1.39 19.90
N ALA A 232 -24.70 -1.80 19.22
CA ALA A 232 -24.69 -2.97 18.36
C ALA A 232 -23.68 -2.84 17.20
N LEU A 233 -23.60 -1.66 16.57
CA LEU A 233 -22.61 -1.36 15.54
C LEU A 233 -21.20 -1.36 16.10
N ALA A 234 -20.96 -0.73 17.25
CA ALA A 234 -19.65 -0.69 17.89
C ALA A 234 -19.14 -2.10 18.25
N ASN A 235 -20.01 -2.94 18.81
CA ASN A 235 -19.71 -4.34 19.09
C ASN A 235 -19.38 -5.14 17.81
N SER A 236 -20.02 -4.84 16.68
CA SER A 236 -19.66 -5.46 15.39
C SER A 236 -18.28 -5.03 14.86
N ILE A 237 -17.78 -3.88 15.27
CA ILE A 237 -16.46 -3.38 14.91
C ILE A 237 -15.37 -4.08 15.73
N ASP A 238 -15.51 -4.07 17.06
CA ASP A 238 -14.59 -4.70 17.98
C ASP A 238 -15.29 -5.11 19.26
N THR A 239 -15.62 -6.39 19.37
CA THR A 239 -16.29 -6.95 20.54
C THR A 239 -15.49 -6.72 21.81
N ILE A 240 -14.16 -6.96 21.78
CA ILE A 240 -13.31 -6.85 22.96
C ILE A 240 -13.28 -5.41 23.53
N SER A 241 -13.23 -4.42 22.64
CA SER A 241 -13.15 -3.01 23.08
C SER A 241 -14.49 -2.45 23.55
N PHE A 242 -15.63 -2.98 23.07
CA PHE A 242 -16.93 -2.35 23.27
C PHE A 242 -17.99 -3.22 23.98
N GLU A 243 -17.71 -4.49 24.33
CA GLU A 243 -18.67 -5.46 24.88
C GLU A 243 -19.43 -4.96 26.12
N ASP A 244 -18.69 -4.37 27.07
CA ASP A 244 -19.26 -3.87 28.33
C ASP A 244 -19.52 -2.36 28.33
N SER A 245 -19.56 -1.74 27.15
CA SER A 245 -19.75 -0.30 27.04
C SER A 245 -21.23 0.06 26.97
N SER A 246 -21.63 1.15 27.62
CA SER A 246 -22.89 1.86 27.40
C SER A 246 -22.64 3.14 26.62
N PHE A 247 -23.67 3.67 25.96
CA PHE A 247 -23.52 4.95 25.25
C PHE A 247 -23.36 6.10 26.27
N ASN A 248 -22.13 6.60 26.36
CA ASN A 248 -21.73 7.70 27.26
C ASN A 248 -20.47 8.40 26.72
N ASP A 249 -19.98 9.38 27.46
CA ASP A 249 -18.75 10.12 27.16
C ASP A 249 -17.50 9.21 27.06
N VAL A 250 -17.39 8.22 27.94
CA VAL A 250 -16.27 7.26 27.93
C VAL A 250 -16.28 6.42 26.64
N PHE A 251 -17.47 5.98 26.22
CA PHE A 251 -17.64 5.26 24.96
C PHE A 251 -17.20 6.14 23.77
N LEU A 252 -17.66 7.38 23.69
CA LEU A 252 -17.32 8.31 22.61
C LEU A 252 -15.83 8.58 22.55
N SER A 253 -15.20 8.75 23.71
CA SER A 253 -13.74 8.89 23.80
C SER A 253 -12.99 7.65 23.27
N LYS A 254 -13.36 6.45 23.75
CA LYS A 254 -12.77 5.19 23.28
C LYS A 254 -13.01 4.96 21.79
N PHE A 255 -14.18 5.28 21.30
CA PHE A 255 -14.53 5.14 19.90
C PHE A 255 -13.67 6.05 19.00
N GLY A 256 -13.49 7.31 19.40
CA GLY A 256 -12.59 8.24 18.72
C GLY A 256 -11.12 7.78 18.75
N GLU A 257 -10.66 7.26 19.88
CA GLU A 257 -9.32 6.70 20.01
C GLU A 257 -9.11 5.50 19.07
N TYR A 258 -10.08 4.58 19.04
CA TYR A 258 -10.04 3.41 18.17
C TYR A 258 -10.00 3.79 16.68
N LEU A 259 -10.84 4.76 16.27
CA LEU A 259 -10.83 5.28 14.90
C LEU A 259 -9.46 5.81 14.51
N ASN A 260 -8.90 6.67 15.34
CA ASN A 260 -7.65 7.38 15.03
C ASN A 260 -6.41 6.50 15.12
N LYS A 261 -6.29 5.64 16.15
CA LYS A 261 -5.09 4.86 16.42
C LYS A 261 -5.08 3.48 15.74
N ASP A 262 -6.26 2.90 15.53
CA ASP A 262 -6.39 1.52 15.06
C ASP A 262 -7.01 1.40 13.68
N LEU A 263 -8.25 1.84 13.50
CA LEU A 263 -9.02 1.49 12.32
C LEU A 263 -8.52 2.20 11.06
N ILE A 264 -8.38 3.53 11.10
CA ILE A 264 -7.95 4.33 9.94
C ILE A 264 -6.51 3.96 9.52
N PRO A 265 -5.51 3.87 10.44
CA PRO A 265 -4.16 3.47 10.07
C PRO A 265 -4.07 2.07 9.46
N LYS A 266 -4.77 1.07 10.06
CA LYS A 266 -4.79 -0.31 9.56
C LYS A 266 -5.45 -0.41 8.19
N LEU A 267 -6.53 0.34 7.96
CA LEU A 267 -7.22 0.38 6.66
C LEU A 267 -6.32 1.02 5.59
N PHE A 268 -5.64 2.11 5.90
CA PHE A 268 -4.70 2.76 4.99
C PHE A 268 -3.53 1.86 4.63
N GLU A 269 -2.93 1.19 5.62
CA GLU A 269 -1.84 0.24 5.42
C GLU A 269 -2.28 -0.94 4.52
N ALA A 270 -3.40 -1.60 4.86
CA ALA A 270 -3.92 -2.72 4.08
C ALA A 270 -4.25 -2.34 2.63
N GLN A 271 -4.75 -1.12 2.41
CA GLN A 271 -5.04 -0.63 1.06
C GLN A 271 -3.78 -0.22 0.28
N SER A 272 -2.76 0.29 0.96
CA SER A 272 -1.47 0.64 0.36
C SER A 272 -0.71 -0.60 -0.07
N ASP A 273 -0.76 -1.67 0.73
CA ASP A 273 -0.11 -2.95 0.43
C ASP A 273 -0.71 -3.61 -0.82
N LYS A 274 -2.02 -3.49 -1.02
CA LYS A 274 -2.71 -3.98 -2.23
C LYS A 274 -2.25 -3.29 -3.52
N LYS A 275 -1.84 -2.03 -3.44
CA LYS A 275 -1.41 -1.21 -4.59
C LYS A 275 -0.02 -1.62 -5.12
N ASN A 276 0.78 -2.29 -4.31
CA ASN A 276 2.08 -2.83 -4.71
C ASN A 276 1.88 -4.14 -5.49
N GLY A 277 1.64 -4.05 -6.80
CA GLY A 277 1.49 -5.18 -7.72
C GLY A 277 2.64 -6.20 -7.65
N LEU A 278 2.79 -7.05 -8.67
CA LEU A 278 3.89 -8.01 -8.81
C LEU A 278 5.22 -7.38 -8.42
N SER A 279 5.92 -7.98 -7.46
CA SER A 279 7.18 -7.42 -6.97
C SER A 279 8.14 -7.24 -8.15
N THR A 280 8.87 -6.15 -8.19
CA THR A 280 9.88 -5.85 -9.22
C THR A 280 10.86 -7.02 -9.37
N SER A 281 11.12 -7.74 -8.30
CA SER A 281 11.95 -8.95 -8.31
C SER A 281 11.37 -10.06 -9.19
N LEU A 282 10.05 -10.27 -9.18
CA LEU A 282 9.40 -11.30 -9.99
C LEU A 282 9.41 -10.93 -11.47
N GLN A 283 9.24 -9.65 -11.79
CA GLN A 283 9.37 -9.15 -13.15
C GLN A 283 10.78 -9.36 -13.69
N ASN A 284 11.80 -9.06 -12.89
CA ASN A 284 13.20 -9.27 -13.27
C ASN A 284 13.52 -10.76 -13.49
N LEU A 285 12.97 -11.66 -12.66
CA LEU A 285 13.13 -13.10 -12.85
C LEU A 285 12.44 -13.59 -14.14
N TYR A 286 11.28 -13.05 -14.48
CA TYR A 286 10.61 -13.37 -15.74
C TYR A 286 11.43 -12.91 -16.96
N VAL A 287 12.02 -11.71 -16.90
CA VAL A 287 12.92 -11.22 -17.97
C VAL A 287 14.15 -12.13 -18.09
N LEU A 288 14.74 -12.56 -16.97
CA LEU A 288 15.87 -13.48 -16.99
C LEU A 288 15.48 -14.85 -17.58
N PHE A 289 14.33 -15.39 -17.21
CA PHE A 289 13.78 -16.62 -17.81
C PHE A 289 13.58 -16.48 -19.32
N ALA A 290 12.95 -15.41 -19.77
CA ALA A 290 12.75 -15.15 -21.19
C ALA A 290 14.09 -15.02 -21.95
N ALA A 291 15.04 -14.32 -21.38
CA ALA A 291 16.39 -14.19 -21.96
C ALA A 291 17.11 -15.55 -22.05
N MET A 292 16.99 -16.41 -21.03
CA MET A 292 17.54 -17.77 -21.06
C MET A 292 16.94 -18.63 -22.18
N VAL A 293 15.61 -18.53 -22.39
CA VAL A 293 14.94 -19.25 -23.49
C VAL A 293 15.39 -18.70 -24.86
N PHE A 294 15.37 -17.39 -25.05
CA PHE A 294 15.70 -16.80 -26.37
C PHE A 294 17.20 -16.90 -26.70
N ILE A 295 18.06 -16.51 -25.79
CA ILE A 295 19.52 -16.47 -26.03
C ILE A 295 20.17 -17.82 -25.77
N GLY A 296 19.74 -18.55 -24.73
CA GLY A 296 20.35 -19.81 -24.33
C GLY A 296 19.85 -21.05 -25.06
N ILE A 297 18.64 -21.02 -25.66
CA ILE A 297 18.06 -22.17 -26.36
C ILE A 297 17.80 -21.85 -27.83
N LEU A 298 16.96 -20.81 -28.11
CA LEU A 298 16.53 -20.55 -29.48
C LEU A 298 17.68 -20.05 -30.36
N LEU A 299 18.52 -19.16 -29.85
CA LEU A 299 19.62 -18.59 -30.62
C LEU A 299 20.67 -19.63 -31.07
N PRO A 300 21.19 -20.53 -30.19
CA PRO A 300 22.09 -21.62 -30.62
C PRO A 300 21.43 -22.56 -31.63
N LEU A 301 20.16 -22.91 -31.41
CA LEU A 301 19.43 -23.81 -32.27
C LEU A 301 19.21 -23.22 -33.67
N LEU A 302 18.83 -21.94 -33.74
CA LEU A 302 18.72 -21.22 -35.03
C LEU A 302 20.06 -21.00 -35.68
N SER A 303 21.12 -20.75 -34.89
CA SER A 303 22.47 -20.57 -35.42
C SER A 303 23.00 -21.80 -36.11
N THR A 304 22.69 -22.99 -35.58
CA THR A 304 23.08 -24.25 -36.23
C THR A 304 22.20 -24.58 -37.45
N LEU A 305 20.89 -24.30 -37.40
CA LEU A 305 19.94 -24.59 -38.48
C LEU A 305 20.12 -23.68 -39.70
N LEU A 306 20.45 -22.41 -39.47
CA LEU A 306 20.53 -21.36 -40.50
C LEU A 306 21.97 -20.98 -40.85
N GLU A 307 22.97 -21.71 -40.34
CA GLU A 307 24.39 -21.43 -40.54
C GLU A 307 24.76 -19.97 -40.27
N LEU A 308 24.23 -19.42 -39.15
CA LEU A 308 24.46 -18.02 -38.77
C LEU A 308 25.91 -17.78 -38.33
N PRO A 309 26.39 -16.52 -38.33
CA PRO A 309 27.75 -16.19 -37.91
C PRO A 309 28.12 -16.75 -36.55
N THR A 310 29.31 -17.30 -36.39
CA THR A 310 29.85 -17.92 -35.19
C THR A 310 29.82 -17.04 -33.95
N ILE A 311 29.87 -15.72 -34.13
CA ILE A 311 29.78 -14.76 -33.04
C ILE A 311 28.46 -14.88 -32.25
N LEU A 312 27.35 -15.28 -32.88
CA LEU A 312 26.07 -15.48 -32.21
C LEU A 312 26.10 -16.67 -31.25
N LEU A 313 26.78 -17.75 -31.64
CA LEU A 313 27.01 -18.88 -30.74
C LEU A 313 27.88 -18.47 -29.54
N VAL A 314 28.98 -17.76 -29.81
CA VAL A 314 29.86 -17.24 -28.75
C VAL A 314 29.09 -16.34 -27.78
N CYS A 315 28.24 -15.45 -28.28
CA CYS A 315 27.39 -14.60 -27.45
C CYS A 315 26.41 -15.43 -26.59
N SER A 316 25.80 -16.46 -27.17
CA SER A 316 24.91 -17.35 -26.46
C SER A 316 25.59 -18.08 -25.29
N PHE A 317 26.76 -18.70 -25.57
CA PHE A 317 27.55 -19.39 -24.55
C PHE A 317 27.96 -18.42 -23.42
N SER A 318 28.47 -17.25 -23.78
CA SER A 318 28.90 -16.24 -22.82
C SER A 318 27.75 -15.75 -21.93
N PHE A 319 26.58 -15.53 -22.53
CA PHE A 319 25.38 -15.11 -21.82
C PHE A 319 24.92 -16.14 -20.81
N VAL A 320 24.84 -17.42 -21.20
CA VAL A 320 24.36 -18.49 -20.30
C VAL A 320 25.31 -18.68 -19.13
N ILE A 321 26.63 -18.74 -19.37
CA ILE A 321 27.62 -18.85 -18.28
C ILE A 321 27.50 -17.68 -17.31
N SER A 322 27.40 -16.46 -17.83
CA SER A 322 27.27 -15.24 -17.01
C SER A 322 25.95 -15.21 -16.23
N SER A 323 24.87 -15.69 -16.84
CA SER A 323 23.57 -15.80 -16.17
C SER A 323 23.55 -16.83 -15.04
N LEU A 324 24.23 -17.96 -15.22
CA LEU A 324 24.41 -18.96 -14.14
C LEU A 324 25.18 -18.35 -12.97
N VAL A 325 26.26 -17.64 -13.24
CA VAL A 325 27.04 -16.95 -12.20
C VAL A 325 26.21 -15.88 -11.51
N PHE A 326 25.40 -15.14 -12.24
CA PHE A 326 24.47 -14.15 -11.67
C PHE A 326 23.46 -14.82 -10.71
N ILE A 327 22.86 -15.95 -11.10
CA ILE A 327 21.90 -16.69 -10.27
C ILE A 327 22.57 -17.16 -8.98
N VAL A 328 23.78 -17.72 -9.05
CA VAL A 328 24.50 -18.21 -7.89
C VAL A 328 24.85 -17.07 -6.92
N ILE A 329 25.42 -15.97 -7.41
CA ILE A 329 25.79 -14.84 -6.56
C ILE A 329 24.56 -14.18 -5.95
N SER A 330 23.49 -14.01 -6.73
CA SER A 330 22.22 -13.44 -6.23
C SER A 330 21.59 -14.35 -5.17
N GLY A 331 21.64 -15.67 -5.34
CA GLY A 331 21.16 -16.64 -4.36
C GLY A 331 21.95 -16.57 -3.05
N LEU A 332 23.28 -16.52 -3.12
CA LEU A 332 24.13 -16.35 -1.93
C LEU A 332 23.86 -15.02 -1.20
N SER A 333 23.68 -13.94 -1.95
CA SER A 333 23.35 -12.64 -1.39
C SER A 333 22.00 -12.63 -0.66
N PHE A 334 21.02 -13.35 -1.20
CA PHE A 334 19.71 -13.50 -0.56
C PHE A 334 19.77 -14.35 0.71
N LEU A 335 20.50 -15.49 0.67
CA LEU A 335 20.68 -16.36 1.84
C LEU A 335 21.41 -15.64 2.98
N SER A 336 22.45 -14.87 2.68
CA SER A 336 23.18 -14.09 3.69
C SER A 336 22.30 -13.04 4.40
N LYS A 337 21.33 -12.49 3.70
CA LYS A 337 20.38 -11.51 4.26
C LYS A 337 19.35 -12.17 5.19
N THR A 338 18.86 -13.37 4.83
CA THR A 338 17.89 -14.10 5.65
C THR A 338 18.48 -14.68 6.93
N VAL A 339 19.78 -14.97 6.95
CA VAL A 339 20.48 -15.45 8.17
C VAL A 339 20.80 -14.30 9.13
N ASN A 340 20.97 -13.07 8.63
CA ASN A 340 21.34 -11.89 9.43
C ASN A 340 20.13 -11.00 9.82
N SER A 341 18.91 -11.37 9.45
CA SER A 341 17.65 -10.73 9.85
C SER A 341 16.96 -11.51 10.97
#